data_44bda5390b4ab47f430cfe753e88f763
#
_entry.id   44bda5390b4ab47f430cfe753e88f763
#
_cell.length_a   1.000
_cell.length_b   1.000
_cell.length_c   1.000
_cell.angle_alpha   90.00
_cell.angle_beta   90.00
_cell.angle_gamma   90.00
#
_symmetry.space_group_name_H-M   'P 1'
#
loop_
_entity.id
_entity.type
_entity.pdbx_description
1 polymer ?
#
loop_
_entity_poly.entity_id
_entity_poly.type
_entity_poly.pdbx_seq_one_letter_code
_entity_poly.pdbx_strand_id
1 'polypeptide(L)'
;MRTFLLSLLVTLTWSGCQPSDPALLHVDLPCSVRSLDVLGPEHVRFAGSNGWVGQTLDGGATWDMAQWMAPDGTHPSFRASGHSSNHWHAVGIASPAWIARTSTTSMAPEWTYHNTDSAMFLDAMVWMDGNRALVFGDATGGCFTLLITQDGGAHWERVPCDLLPAPWEGEAAFAASNGNLACQGDTVWIFTGGLASRCLRSVDAGRTWTSIDLPVVQGSSMTGVFSATFRNARHGWAMGGNWEVPEDNEGNLAVTNDGGTTWQMLAEGRGPGYRSSIVHHPTQPRSLVATGFDGLDVSFDGGHSWAHHSDSSHYVARFSPDGRTLWLAGAKRLTRLDWPLQ
;
A
#
# COMPACT_ATOMS: atom_id res chain seq x y z
N MET A 1 12.08 -67.43 -51.70
CA MET A 1 12.42 -66.03 -51.51
C MET A 1 11.24 -65.36 -50.86
N ARG A 2 11.32 -65.05 -49.56
CA ARG A 2 10.26 -64.32 -48.79
C ARG A 2 10.84 -62.96 -48.49
N THR A 3 10.25 -61.94 -49.07
CA THR A 3 10.60 -60.54 -48.87
C THR A 3 9.92 -60.04 -47.62
N PHE A 4 10.71 -59.59 -46.62
CA PHE A 4 10.21 -58.92 -45.43
C PHE A 4 10.13 -57.40 -45.72
N LEU A 5 8.92 -56.84 -45.65
CA LEU A 5 8.71 -55.39 -45.59
C LEU A 5 8.86 -54.91 -44.13
N LEU A 6 9.83 -54.05 -43.90
CA LEU A 6 9.98 -53.36 -42.62
C LEU A 6 9.19 -52.04 -42.69
N SER A 7 8.07 -51.97 -41.95
CA SER A 7 7.32 -50.70 -41.75
C SER A 7 7.96 -49.90 -40.66
N LEU A 8 8.43 -48.72 -40.99
CA LEU A 8 8.98 -47.71 -40.08
C LEU A 8 7.81 -46.93 -39.47
N LEU A 9 7.50 -47.15 -38.17
CA LEU A 9 6.57 -46.29 -37.40
C LEU A 9 7.31 -45.01 -36.98
N VAL A 10 6.92 -43.89 -37.58
CA VAL A 10 7.34 -42.56 -37.13
C VAL A 10 6.35 -42.12 -36.05
N THR A 11 6.79 -42.15 -34.79
CA THR A 11 6.05 -41.53 -33.68
C THR A 11 6.33 -40.01 -33.67
N LEU A 12 5.37 -39.23 -34.13
CA LEU A 12 5.35 -37.78 -33.90
C LEU A 12 5.10 -37.52 -32.41
N THR A 13 6.11 -37.14 -31.66
CA THR A 13 5.96 -36.57 -30.35
C THR A 13 5.51 -35.11 -30.48
N TRP A 14 4.25 -34.87 -30.18
CA TRP A 14 3.73 -33.51 -30.01
C TRP A 14 4.33 -32.94 -28.72
N SER A 15 5.32 -32.06 -28.84
CA SER A 15 5.73 -31.19 -27.76
C SER A 15 4.60 -30.20 -27.53
N GLY A 16 3.69 -30.50 -26.63
CA GLY A 16 2.74 -29.56 -26.11
C GLY A 16 3.52 -28.42 -25.46
N CYS A 17 3.31 -27.21 -25.95
CA CYS A 17 3.73 -25.99 -25.24
C CYS A 17 2.98 -26.01 -23.91
N GLN A 18 3.65 -26.37 -22.80
CA GLN A 18 3.08 -26.17 -21.48
C GLN A 18 2.93 -24.63 -21.33
N PRO A 19 1.77 -24.15 -20.85
CA PRO A 19 1.67 -22.76 -20.48
C PRO A 19 2.77 -22.49 -19.46
N SER A 20 3.62 -21.50 -19.75
CA SER A 20 4.61 -21.02 -18.78
C SER A 20 3.84 -20.57 -17.55
N ASP A 21 4.19 -21.11 -16.37
CA ASP A 21 3.75 -20.56 -15.10
C ASP A 21 3.89 -19.04 -15.16
N PRO A 22 2.92 -18.26 -14.62
CA PRO A 22 3.03 -16.81 -14.59
C PRO A 22 4.41 -16.46 -14.05
N ALA A 23 5.13 -15.59 -14.75
CA ALA A 23 6.52 -15.31 -14.42
C ALA A 23 6.58 -14.76 -12.99
N LEU A 24 6.94 -15.61 -12.05
CA LEU A 24 7.07 -15.33 -10.65
C LEU A 24 8.53 -14.95 -10.37
N LEU A 25 8.74 -13.68 -10.06
CA LEU A 25 10.06 -13.21 -9.59
C LEU A 25 10.02 -13.04 -8.08
N HIS A 26 10.90 -13.73 -7.37
CA HIS A 26 11.16 -13.52 -5.95
C HIS A 26 12.51 -12.86 -5.75
N VAL A 27 12.54 -11.87 -4.86
CA VAL A 27 13.76 -11.18 -4.44
C VAL A 27 13.82 -11.21 -2.91
N ASP A 28 14.90 -11.76 -2.38
CA ASP A 28 15.18 -11.68 -0.95
C ASP A 28 15.75 -10.31 -0.59
N LEU A 29 15.19 -9.72 0.46
CA LEU A 29 15.56 -8.38 0.93
C LEU A 29 16.19 -8.44 2.32
N PRO A 30 17.11 -7.51 2.65
CA PRO A 30 17.68 -7.40 3.99
C PRO A 30 16.72 -6.84 5.04
N CYS A 31 15.52 -6.38 4.62
CA CYS A 31 14.57 -5.62 5.43
C CYS A 31 13.13 -6.06 5.24
N SER A 32 12.26 -5.66 6.17
CA SER A 32 10.81 -5.68 5.97
C SER A 32 10.37 -4.47 5.17
N VAL A 33 9.50 -4.66 4.17
CA VAL A 33 9.00 -3.60 3.29
C VAL A 33 7.48 -3.47 3.45
N ARG A 34 7.02 -2.25 3.75
CA ARG A 34 5.60 -1.89 3.86
C ARG A 34 5.19 -0.77 2.91
N SER A 35 6.15 -0.27 2.12
CA SER A 35 5.88 0.76 1.14
C SER A 35 6.59 0.47 -0.17
N LEU A 36 5.81 0.47 -1.25
CA LEU A 36 6.22 0.29 -2.62
C LEU A 36 5.69 1.44 -3.48
N ASP A 37 6.54 1.94 -4.37
CA ASP A 37 6.17 2.82 -5.47
C ASP A 37 6.47 2.13 -6.79
N VAL A 38 5.44 1.83 -7.58
CA VAL A 38 5.56 1.26 -8.91
C VAL A 38 5.35 2.37 -9.93
N LEU A 39 6.45 2.94 -10.42
CA LEU A 39 6.48 4.10 -11.31
C LEU A 39 6.29 3.72 -12.78
N GLY A 40 6.51 2.45 -13.10
CA GLY A 40 6.35 1.86 -14.42
C GLY A 40 6.51 0.35 -14.37
N PRO A 41 6.33 -0.36 -15.50
CA PRO A 41 6.44 -1.82 -15.54
C PRO A 41 7.82 -2.33 -15.08
N GLU A 42 8.87 -1.54 -15.33
CA GLU A 42 10.26 -1.88 -15.02
C GLU A 42 10.84 -1.05 -13.87
N HIS A 43 10.17 0.07 -13.48
CA HIS A 43 10.68 0.99 -12.47
C HIS A 43 9.87 0.89 -11.17
N VAL A 44 10.51 0.31 -10.16
CA VAL A 44 9.94 0.14 -8.82
C VAL A 44 10.92 0.62 -7.76
N ARG A 45 10.40 1.27 -6.72
CA ARG A 45 11.15 1.64 -5.51
C ARG A 45 10.48 1.08 -4.28
N PHE A 46 11.27 0.80 -3.27
CA PHE A 46 10.76 0.43 -1.95
C PHE A 46 11.47 1.20 -0.83
N ALA A 47 10.72 1.38 0.26
CA ALA A 47 11.24 1.84 1.54
C ALA A 47 10.95 0.79 2.62
N GLY A 48 11.98 0.44 3.39
CA GLY A 48 11.93 -0.66 4.34
C GLY A 48 12.46 -0.32 5.73
N SER A 49 12.47 -1.32 6.58
CA SER A 49 12.96 -1.19 7.95
C SER A 49 14.47 -0.95 8.00
N ASN A 50 14.95 -0.34 9.10
CA ASN A 50 16.36 -0.12 9.37
C ASN A 50 17.09 0.66 8.26
N GLY A 51 16.45 1.71 7.72
CA GLY A 51 17.03 2.62 6.74
C GLY A 51 17.17 2.06 5.32
N TRP A 52 16.73 0.83 5.06
CA TRP A 52 16.87 0.23 3.73
C TRP A 52 15.93 0.82 2.72
N VAL A 53 16.48 1.16 1.56
CA VAL A 53 15.77 1.58 0.37
C VAL A 53 16.32 0.85 -0.85
N GLY A 54 15.51 0.69 -1.87
CA GLY A 54 15.95 0.04 -3.10
C GLY A 54 15.16 0.49 -4.32
N GLN A 55 15.78 0.34 -5.48
CA GLN A 55 15.14 0.54 -6.77
C GLN A 55 15.56 -0.51 -7.79
N THR A 56 14.66 -0.80 -8.69
CA THR A 56 14.94 -1.51 -9.94
C THR A 56 14.51 -0.63 -11.12
N LEU A 57 15.22 -0.74 -12.24
CA LEU A 57 14.92 -0.07 -13.52
C LEU A 57 14.74 -1.06 -14.66
N ASP A 58 14.78 -2.36 -14.35
CA ASP A 58 14.73 -3.48 -15.30
C ASP A 58 13.70 -4.55 -14.89
N GLY A 59 12.65 -4.13 -14.19
CA GLY A 59 11.56 -5.03 -13.79
C GLY A 59 11.95 -6.05 -12.73
N GLY A 60 12.98 -5.75 -11.93
CA GLY A 60 13.42 -6.57 -10.81
C GLY A 60 14.57 -7.51 -11.13
N ALA A 61 15.11 -7.50 -12.35
CA ALA A 61 16.27 -8.33 -12.71
C ALA A 61 17.52 -7.92 -11.91
N THR A 62 17.69 -6.61 -11.67
CA THR A 62 18.71 -6.05 -10.78
C THR A 62 18.14 -5.02 -9.82
N TRP A 63 18.78 -4.83 -8.68
CA TRP A 63 18.39 -3.89 -7.64
C TRP A 63 19.57 -3.06 -7.16
N ASP A 64 19.42 -1.74 -7.22
CA ASP A 64 20.25 -0.81 -6.48
C ASP A 64 19.68 -0.66 -5.08
N MET A 65 20.46 -0.96 -4.05
CA MET A 65 20.04 -0.86 -2.66
C MET A 65 21.01 0.01 -1.85
N ALA A 66 20.45 0.79 -0.94
CA ALA A 66 21.21 1.59 0.02
C ALA A 66 20.60 1.48 1.42
N GLN A 67 21.42 1.66 2.43
CA GLN A 67 20.96 1.81 3.80
C GLN A 67 21.20 3.26 4.23
N TRP A 68 20.13 4.02 4.42
CA TRP A 68 20.20 5.42 4.81
C TRP A 68 20.39 5.55 6.32
N MET A 69 21.30 6.43 6.69
CA MET A 69 21.53 6.82 8.07
C MET A 69 21.18 8.31 8.22
N ALA A 70 20.32 8.61 9.18
CA ALA A 70 19.93 9.97 9.49
C ALA A 70 21.08 10.75 10.14
N PRO A 71 21.05 12.10 10.18
CA PRO A 71 22.10 12.92 10.77
C PRO A 71 22.41 12.65 12.24
N ASP A 72 21.47 12.08 12.98
CA ASP A 72 21.63 11.64 14.36
C ASP A 72 22.27 10.25 14.53
N GLY A 73 22.63 9.59 13.42
CA GLY A 73 23.22 8.26 13.40
C GLY A 73 22.20 7.12 13.45
N THR A 74 20.89 7.39 13.47
CA THR A 74 19.85 6.37 13.45
C THR A 74 19.56 5.86 12.02
N HIS A 75 19.01 4.66 11.92
CA HIS A 75 18.48 4.10 10.68
C HIS A 75 16.94 4.06 10.77
N PRO A 76 16.20 5.04 10.18
CA PRO A 76 14.75 5.08 10.30
C PRO A 76 14.08 3.82 9.74
N SER A 77 13.02 3.37 10.39
CA SER A 77 12.14 2.36 9.82
C SER A 77 11.13 3.04 8.91
N PHE A 78 11.32 2.93 7.59
CA PHE A 78 10.42 3.51 6.62
C PHE A 78 9.21 2.62 6.42
N ARG A 79 8.00 3.23 6.44
CA ARG A 79 6.73 2.52 6.17
C ARG A 79 5.82 3.26 5.20
N ALA A 80 6.17 4.50 4.84
CA ALA A 80 5.48 5.23 3.79
C ALA A 80 6.49 5.78 2.79
N SER A 81 6.08 5.89 1.54
CA SER A 81 6.85 6.50 0.47
C SER A 81 5.93 7.06 -0.61
N GLY A 82 6.47 7.90 -1.46
CA GLY A 82 5.76 8.46 -2.58
C GLY A 82 6.67 9.35 -3.42
N HIS A 83 6.19 9.87 -4.55
CA HIS A 83 7.00 10.66 -5.46
C HIS A 83 6.34 11.99 -5.82
N SER A 84 7.14 13.04 -5.80
CA SER A 84 6.86 14.32 -6.45
C SER A 84 7.30 14.27 -7.92
N SER A 85 7.20 15.39 -8.63
CA SER A 85 7.67 15.44 -10.03
C SER A 85 9.14 15.04 -10.21
N ASN A 86 10.00 15.37 -9.24
CA ASN A 86 11.46 15.24 -9.40
C ASN A 86 12.14 14.41 -8.32
N HIS A 87 11.42 14.05 -7.26
CA HIS A 87 12.00 13.36 -6.11
C HIS A 87 11.10 12.21 -5.65
N TRP A 88 11.75 11.18 -5.14
CA TRP A 88 11.11 10.12 -4.39
C TRP A 88 11.36 10.35 -2.89
N HIS A 89 10.36 10.05 -2.06
CA HIS A 89 10.35 10.34 -0.62
C HIS A 89 10.13 9.07 0.18
N ALA A 90 10.76 9.00 1.36
CA ALA A 90 10.53 7.95 2.34
C ALA A 90 10.28 8.57 3.72
N VAL A 91 9.31 8.01 4.44
CA VAL A 91 8.86 8.46 5.76
C VAL A 91 9.17 7.41 6.81
N GLY A 92 9.97 7.81 7.81
CA GLY A 92 10.23 7.02 9.01
C GLY A 92 9.07 7.13 10.00
N ILE A 93 8.65 5.99 10.56
CA ILE A 93 7.41 5.91 11.37
C ILE A 93 7.53 6.49 12.77
N ALA A 94 8.63 6.24 13.47
CA ALA A 94 8.74 6.48 14.92
C ALA A 94 9.73 7.57 15.26
N SER A 95 9.73 8.02 16.50
CA SER A 95 10.67 9.01 17.01
C SER A 95 12.11 8.46 17.09
N PRO A 96 13.10 9.23 16.60
CA PRO A 96 12.96 10.48 15.87
C PRO A 96 12.34 10.25 14.49
N ALA A 97 11.26 10.99 14.19
CA ALA A 97 10.57 10.88 12.90
C ALA A 97 11.35 11.66 11.84
N TRP A 98 11.64 11.01 10.73
CA TRP A 98 12.39 11.57 9.63
C TRP A 98 11.62 11.45 8.31
N ILE A 99 11.67 12.50 7.48
CA ILE A 99 11.32 12.40 6.06
C ILE A 99 12.59 12.71 5.26
N ALA A 100 12.92 11.82 4.35
CA ALA A 100 14.00 12.00 3.40
C ALA A 100 13.45 12.01 1.98
N ARG A 101 14.14 12.71 1.08
CA ARG A 101 13.91 12.63 -0.36
C ARG A 101 15.20 12.35 -1.11
N THR A 102 15.07 11.83 -2.31
CA THR A 102 16.20 11.67 -3.25
C THR A 102 15.73 11.98 -4.66
N SER A 103 16.62 12.46 -5.52
CA SER A 103 16.27 12.65 -6.93
C SER A 103 15.97 11.31 -7.62
N THR A 104 15.32 11.35 -8.78
CA THR A 104 14.99 10.15 -9.55
C THR A 104 16.21 9.36 -10.03
N THR A 105 17.40 10.00 -10.05
CA THR A 105 18.66 9.41 -10.55
C THR A 105 19.69 9.16 -9.47
N SER A 106 19.36 9.42 -8.18
CA SER A 106 20.26 9.24 -7.04
C SER A 106 19.67 8.30 -6.00
N MET A 107 20.53 7.69 -5.20
CA MET A 107 20.15 6.96 -3.98
C MET A 107 20.66 7.67 -2.70
N ALA A 108 21.22 8.88 -2.83
CA ALA A 108 21.67 9.67 -1.67
C ALA A 108 20.49 10.47 -1.08
N PRO A 109 20.22 10.38 0.24
CA PRO A 109 19.11 11.08 0.86
C PRO A 109 19.43 12.56 1.12
N GLU A 110 18.41 13.40 0.95
CA GLU A 110 18.28 14.73 1.51
C GLU A 110 17.20 14.68 2.59
N TRP A 111 17.53 15.06 3.83
CA TRP A 111 16.60 15.01 4.96
C TRP A 111 15.82 16.33 5.03
N THR A 112 14.50 16.26 4.87
CA THR A 112 13.63 17.45 4.72
C THR A 112 12.69 17.68 5.89
N TYR A 113 12.56 16.70 6.80
CA TYR A 113 11.78 16.84 8.04
C TYR A 113 12.41 16.04 9.16
N HIS A 114 12.31 16.58 10.37
CA HIS A 114 12.76 15.93 11.59
C HIS A 114 11.88 16.33 12.78
N ASN A 115 11.53 15.34 13.60
CA ASN A 115 10.82 15.59 14.85
C ASN A 115 11.26 14.56 15.92
N THR A 116 11.58 15.06 17.12
CA THR A 116 12.09 14.27 18.25
C THR A 116 11.04 14.01 19.34
N ASP A 117 9.78 14.44 19.14
CA ASP A 117 8.71 14.12 20.07
C ASP A 117 8.57 12.60 20.19
N SER A 118 8.71 12.05 21.40
CA SER A 118 8.70 10.60 21.64
C SER A 118 7.36 9.94 21.29
N ALA A 119 6.28 10.70 21.20
CA ALA A 119 4.96 10.22 20.77
C ALA A 119 4.75 10.32 19.25
N MET A 120 5.71 10.88 18.50
CA MET A 120 5.58 11.02 17.05
C MET A 120 5.57 9.66 16.35
N PHE A 121 4.50 9.42 15.58
CA PHE A 121 4.37 8.24 14.75
C PHE A 121 3.69 8.63 13.43
N LEU A 122 4.37 8.40 12.29
CA LEU A 122 3.90 8.78 10.95
C LEU A 122 3.50 7.52 10.17
N ASP A 123 2.25 7.43 9.73
CA ASP A 123 1.67 6.19 9.20
C ASP A 123 1.71 6.08 7.68
N ALA A 124 1.36 7.16 6.99
CA ALA A 124 1.20 7.14 5.54
C ALA A 124 1.54 8.47 4.88
N MET A 125 1.85 8.40 3.59
CA MET A 125 2.09 9.55 2.70
C MET A 125 1.27 9.39 1.42
N VAL A 126 0.69 10.50 0.94
CA VAL A 126 0.06 10.54 -0.38
C VAL A 126 0.43 11.84 -1.11
N TRP A 127 0.70 11.72 -2.41
CA TRP A 127 0.92 12.84 -3.32
C TRP A 127 -0.37 13.15 -4.08
N MET A 128 -0.84 14.39 -3.99
CA MET A 128 -2.00 14.88 -4.74
C MET A 128 -1.62 15.29 -6.16
N ASP A 129 -0.40 15.80 -6.30
CA ASP A 129 0.24 16.17 -7.57
C ASP A 129 1.77 16.21 -7.40
N GLY A 130 2.49 16.75 -8.38
CA GLY A 130 3.95 16.81 -8.36
C GLY A 130 4.56 17.72 -7.29
N ASN A 131 3.77 18.56 -6.62
CA ASN A 131 4.24 19.53 -5.63
C ASN A 131 3.59 19.36 -4.25
N ARG A 132 2.34 18.88 -4.21
CA ARG A 132 1.54 18.82 -2.98
C ARG A 132 1.39 17.39 -2.47
N ALA A 133 1.71 17.19 -1.21
CA ALA A 133 1.53 15.93 -0.52
C ALA A 133 1.10 16.12 0.93
N LEU A 134 0.58 15.05 1.50
CA LEU A 134 0.23 14.92 2.90
C LEU A 134 0.96 13.72 3.51
N VAL A 135 1.38 13.85 4.76
CA VAL A 135 1.81 12.76 5.64
C VAL A 135 0.92 12.78 6.86
N PHE A 136 0.28 11.65 7.13
CA PHE A 136 -0.58 11.46 8.28
C PHE A 136 0.08 10.58 9.32
N GLY A 137 -0.21 10.84 10.58
CA GLY A 137 0.27 10.07 11.71
C GLY A 137 -0.65 10.15 12.92
N ASP A 138 -0.35 9.32 13.89
CA ASP A 138 -1.08 9.21 15.14
C ASP A 138 -1.19 10.53 15.92
N ALA A 139 -2.10 10.56 16.86
CA ALA A 139 -2.34 11.73 17.67
C ALA A 139 -1.16 12.03 18.63
N THR A 140 -0.65 13.25 18.56
CA THR A 140 0.33 13.80 19.51
C THR A 140 -0.23 15.06 20.17
N GLY A 141 -0.23 15.11 21.49
CA GLY A 141 -0.79 16.25 22.22
C GLY A 141 -2.31 16.42 22.06
N GLY A 142 -3.04 15.33 21.82
CA GLY A 142 -4.50 15.36 21.64
C GLY A 142 -4.99 15.73 20.24
N CYS A 143 -4.11 15.72 19.25
CA CYS A 143 -4.40 16.12 17.87
C CYS A 143 -3.66 15.19 16.89
N PHE A 144 -4.34 14.73 15.86
CA PHE A 144 -3.68 13.98 14.80
C PHE A 144 -2.49 14.76 14.21
N THR A 145 -1.46 14.03 13.83
CA THR A 145 -0.33 14.62 13.12
C THR A 145 -0.64 14.62 11.63
N LEU A 146 -0.78 15.81 11.05
CA LEU A 146 -0.89 15.98 9.60
C LEU A 146 0.18 16.97 9.15
N LEU A 147 1.08 16.51 8.28
CA LEU A 147 2.09 17.33 7.64
C LEU A 147 1.68 17.58 6.18
N ILE A 148 1.91 18.79 5.71
CA ILE A 148 1.65 19.20 4.33
C ILE A 148 2.91 19.76 3.70
N THR A 149 3.13 19.47 2.43
CA THR A 149 4.08 20.17 1.57
C THR A 149 3.38 20.77 0.37
N GLN A 150 3.91 21.88 -0.15
CA GLN A 150 3.46 22.56 -1.36
C GLN A 150 4.60 22.82 -2.36
N ASP A 151 5.81 22.34 -2.06
CA ASP A 151 7.03 22.62 -2.80
C ASP A 151 7.81 21.33 -3.19
N GLY A 152 7.08 20.23 -3.41
CA GLY A 152 7.69 18.97 -3.80
C GLY A 152 8.45 18.28 -2.67
N GLY A 153 8.05 18.53 -1.42
CA GLY A 153 8.62 17.91 -0.23
C GLY A 153 9.95 18.50 0.22
N ALA A 154 10.28 19.74 -0.23
CA ALA A 154 11.45 20.46 0.28
C ALA A 154 11.22 20.91 1.73
N HIS A 155 10.00 21.35 2.02
CA HIS A 155 9.58 21.74 3.38
C HIS A 155 8.26 21.08 3.72
N TRP A 156 8.10 20.79 5.02
CA TRP A 156 6.90 20.18 5.59
C TRP A 156 6.40 21.02 6.76
N GLU A 157 5.12 21.35 6.75
CA GLU A 157 4.45 22.12 7.79
C GLU A 157 3.39 21.25 8.47
N ARG A 158 3.30 21.35 9.80
CA ARG A 158 2.23 20.70 10.56
C ARG A 158 0.94 21.50 10.43
N VAL A 159 -0.14 20.86 10.04
CA VAL A 159 -1.47 21.47 10.02
C VAL A 159 -1.92 21.75 11.46
N PRO A 160 -2.43 22.98 11.75
CA PRO A 160 -2.95 23.32 13.07
C PRO A 160 -4.08 22.41 13.53
N CYS A 161 -4.09 22.07 14.80
CA CYS A 161 -5.03 21.13 15.40
C CYS A 161 -6.50 21.54 15.25
N ASP A 162 -6.80 22.81 15.30
CA ASP A 162 -8.15 23.38 15.16
C ASP A 162 -8.73 23.24 13.74
N LEU A 163 -7.91 22.89 12.78
CA LEU A 163 -8.33 22.59 11.41
C LEU A 163 -8.60 21.09 11.18
N LEU A 164 -8.30 20.23 12.14
CA LEU A 164 -8.46 18.78 12.04
C LEU A 164 -9.61 18.28 12.96
N PRO A 165 -10.32 17.22 12.56
CA PRO A 165 -11.19 16.52 13.49
C PRO A 165 -10.39 16.00 14.68
N ALA A 166 -10.90 16.23 15.89
CA ALA A 166 -10.26 15.70 17.08
C ALA A 166 -10.24 14.16 17.05
N PRO A 167 -9.16 13.52 17.47
CA PRO A 167 -9.13 12.07 17.62
C PRO A 167 -10.09 11.66 18.74
N TRP A 168 -10.73 10.50 18.57
CA TRP A 168 -11.48 9.88 19.65
C TRP A 168 -10.54 9.08 20.55
N GLU A 169 -11.01 8.72 21.74
CA GLU A 169 -10.23 7.90 22.67
C GLU A 169 -9.89 6.54 22.04
N GLY A 170 -8.61 6.20 22.01
CA GLY A 170 -8.11 4.95 21.44
C GLY A 170 -8.21 4.85 19.92
N GLU A 171 -8.46 5.95 19.21
CA GLU A 171 -8.40 6.01 17.77
C GLU A 171 -6.97 6.24 17.31
N ALA A 172 -6.52 5.46 16.32
CA ALA A 172 -5.18 5.48 15.76
C ALA A 172 -5.20 5.24 14.24
N ALA A 173 -4.05 5.36 13.60
CA ALA A 173 -3.85 4.89 12.23
C ALA A 173 -2.92 3.67 12.20
N PHE A 174 -2.75 3.08 11.03
CA PHE A 174 -1.95 1.86 10.88
C PHE A 174 -0.91 1.99 9.78
N ALA A 175 0.36 2.08 10.14
CA ALA A 175 1.49 2.08 9.21
C ALA A 175 1.72 0.68 8.58
N ALA A 176 0.68 0.09 8.01
CA ALA A 176 0.67 -1.30 7.57
C ALA A 176 1.18 -1.48 6.14
N SER A 177 0.79 -0.56 5.21
CA SER A 177 1.08 -0.70 3.79
C SER A 177 1.15 0.63 3.03
N ASN A 178 1.25 1.77 3.74
CA ASN A 178 1.04 3.11 3.15
C ASN A 178 -0.35 3.23 2.48
N GLY A 179 -1.36 2.55 3.02
CA GLY A 179 -2.68 2.40 2.38
C GLY A 179 -3.83 3.05 3.13
N ASN A 180 -3.62 3.60 4.33
CA ASN A 180 -4.67 4.26 5.11
C ASN A 180 -4.87 5.75 4.75
N LEU A 181 -4.18 6.23 3.71
CA LEU A 181 -4.30 7.56 3.15
C LEU A 181 -4.45 7.45 1.63
N ALA A 182 -5.49 8.08 1.07
CA ALA A 182 -5.77 8.05 -0.36
C ALA A 182 -6.13 9.45 -0.88
N CYS A 183 -5.91 9.70 -2.17
CA CYS A 183 -6.35 10.94 -2.81
C CYS A 183 -6.83 10.72 -4.25
N GLN A 184 -7.67 11.67 -4.71
CA GLN A 184 -8.08 11.82 -6.10
C GLN A 184 -8.21 13.32 -6.39
N GLY A 185 -7.19 13.91 -7.01
CA GLY A 185 -7.06 15.36 -7.13
C GLY A 185 -7.03 16.03 -5.75
N ASP A 186 -7.90 17.01 -5.52
CA ASP A 186 -7.99 17.72 -4.23
C ASP A 186 -8.83 16.99 -3.16
N THR A 187 -9.43 15.84 -3.50
CA THR A 187 -10.12 15.03 -2.49
C THR A 187 -9.14 14.07 -1.83
N VAL A 188 -9.11 14.10 -0.50
CA VAL A 188 -8.26 13.26 0.34
C VAL A 188 -9.11 12.51 1.34
N TRP A 189 -8.75 11.27 1.60
CA TRP A 189 -9.36 10.40 2.62
C TRP A 189 -8.29 9.82 3.52
N ILE A 190 -8.48 9.95 4.83
CA ILE A 190 -7.66 9.35 5.87
C ILE A 190 -8.53 8.32 6.59
N PHE A 191 -7.99 7.13 6.81
CA PHE A 191 -8.69 6.04 7.49
C PHE A 191 -8.03 5.72 8.81
N THR A 192 -8.86 5.58 9.83
CA THR A 192 -8.44 5.26 11.19
C THR A 192 -8.99 3.91 11.64
N GLY A 193 -8.57 3.48 12.80
CA GLY A 193 -9.02 2.26 13.49
C GLY A 193 -8.71 2.34 14.98
N GLY A 194 -8.72 1.21 15.65
CA GLY A 194 -8.61 1.13 17.09
C GLY A 194 -9.98 1.03 17.75
N LEU A 195 -10.19 1.73 18.86
CA LEU A 195 -11.48 1.76 19.54
C LEU A 195 -12.57 2.43 18.70
N ALA A 196 -12.18 3.25 17.72
CA ALA A 196 -13.07 3.87 16.74
C ALA A 196 -12.44 3.85 15.36
N SER A 197 -13.23 3.67 14.30
CA SER A 197 -12.79 3.68 12.92
C SER A 197 -13.60 4.68 12.11
N ARG A 198 -12.91 5.67 11.53
CA ARG A 198 -13.52 6.76 10.77
C ARG A 198 -12.82 6.95 9.43
N CYS A 199 -13.55 7.57 8.52
CA CYS A 199 -13.00 8.22 7.33
C CYS A 199 -12.97 9.74 7.56
N LEU A 200 -11.80 10.34 7.64
CA LEU A 200 -11.65 11.79 7.62
C LEU A 200 -11.50 12.22 6.17
N ARG A 201 -12.44 13.01 5.67
CA ARG A 201 -12.54 13.39 4.26
C ARG A 201 -12.36 14.88 4.08
N SER A 202 -11.47 15.27 3.17
CA SER A 202 -11.31 16.63 2.67
C SER A 202 -11.63 16.65 1.17
N VAL A 203 -12.18 17.77 0.67
CA VAL A 203 -12.42 18.01 -0.76
C VAL A 203 -11.68 19.24 -1.29
N ASP A 204 -10.82 19.80 -0.47
CA ASP A 204 -10.11 21.06 -0.72
C ASP A 204 -8.60 20.96 -0.39
N ALA A 205 -8.02 19.81 -0.71
CA ALA A 205 -6.60 19.50 -0.52
C ALA A 205 -6.13 19.57 0.95
N GLY A 206 -6.98 19.12 1.89
CA GLY A 206 -6.65 19.03 3.31
C GLY A 206 -6.85 20.32 4.11
N ARG A 207 -7.56 21.32 3.55
CA ARG A 207 -7.84 22.58 4.27
C ARG A 207 -8.99 22.45 5.26
N THR A 208 -10.05 21.74 4.86
CA THR A 208 -11.19 21.44 5.73
C THR A 208 -11.51 19.95 5.72
N TRP A 209 -12.06 19.46 6.82
CA TRP A 209 -12.29 18.03 7.00
C TRP A 209 -13.69 17.74 7.52
N THR A 210 -14.29 16.67 7.03
CA THR A 210 -15.48 16.03 7.59
C THR A 210 -15.11 14.65 8.11
N SER A 211 -15.78 14.23 9.18
CA SER A 211 -15.58 12.92 9.80
C SER A 211 -16.80 12.04 9.55
N ILE A 212 -16.59 10.83 9.09
CA ILE A 212 -17.61 9.84 8.76
C ILE A 212 -17.29 8.55 9.51
N ASP A 213 -18.21 8.05 10.31
CA ASP A 213 -18.08 6.77 11.01
C ASP A 213 -18.13 5.63 9.99
N LEU A 214 -17.24 4.66 10.15
CA LEU A 214 -17.19 3.51 9.26
C LEU A 214 -17.91 2.31 9.86
N PRO A 215 -18.64 1.53 9.05
CA PRO A 215 -19.35 0.33 9.54
C PRO A 215 -18.42 -0.90 9.69
N VAL A 216 -17.10 -0.70 9.71
CA VAL A 216 -16.12 -1.78 9.85
C VAL A 216 -15.93 -2.18 11.31
N VAL A 217 -15.35 -3.37 11.51
CA VAL A 217 -15.01 -3.84 12.87
C VAL A 217 -14.11 -2.83 13.59
N GLN A 218 -14.45 -2.52 14.84
CA GLN A 218 -13.75 -1.57 15.70
C GLN A 218 -14.01 -1.92 17.18
N GLY A 219 -13.34 -1.27 18.11
CA GLY A 219 -13.55 -1.48 19.55
C GLY A 219 -12.39 -2.19 20.24
N SER A 220 -11.32 -2.55 19.52
CA SER A 220 -10.03 -2.95 20.10
C SER A 220 -8.89 -2.23 19.41
N SER A 221 -7.72 -2.17 20.07
CA SER A 221 -6.56 -1.42 19.57
C SER A 221 -6.07 -1.86 18.19
N MET A 222 -6.39 -3.08 17.76
CA MET A 222 -5.89 -3.69 16.51
C MET A 222 -7.03 -3.99 15.52
N THR A 223 -8.16 -3.26 15.60
CA THR A 223 -9.29 -3.37 14.68
C THR A 223 -9.47 -2.10 13.85
N GLY A 224 -10.11 -2.19 12.70
CA GLY A 224 -10.45 -1.03 11.87
C GLY A 224 -9.91 -1.13 10.44
N VAL A 225 -9.75 0.01 9.79
CA VAL A 225 -9.25 0.09 8.41
C VAL A 225 -7.73 0.18 8.38
N PHE A 226 -7.10 -0.73 7.64
CA PHE A 226 -5.65 -0.75 7.44
C PHE A 226 -5.23 -0.25 6.05
N SER A 227 -6.14 -0.30 5.07
CA SER A 227 -5.87 0.15 3.71
C SER A 227 -7.16 0.52 2.98
N ALA A 228 -7.08 1.50 2.11
CA ALA A 228 -8.15 1.89 1.23
C ALA A 228 -7.64 2.16 -0.18
N THR A 229 -8.53 2.05 -1.16
CA THR A 229 -8.22 2.35 -2.56
C THR A 229 -9.43 2.99 -3.24
N PHE A 230 -9.18 3.98 -4.10
CA PHE A 230 -10.21 4.68 -4.84
C PHE A 230 -9.94 4.57 -6.33
N ARG A 231 -10.87 3.97 -7.06
CA ARG A 231 -10.81 3.90 -8.51
C ARG A 231 -11.02 5.27 -9.18
N ASN A 232 -11.80 6.10 -8.54
CA ASN A 232 -12.09 7.49 -8.95
C ASN A 232 -12.66 8.25 -7.75
N ALA A 233 -12.98 9.53 -7.91
CA ALA A 233 -13.47 10.39 -6.83
C ALA A 233 -14.80 9.91 -6.18
N ARG A 234 -15.51 8.92 -6.73
CA ARG A 234 -16.79 8.42 -6.21
C ARG A 234 -16.72 7.00 -5.66
N HIS A 235 -15.92 6.11 -6.27
CA HIS A 235 -15.93 4.68 -5.94
C HIS A 235 -14.64 4.31 -5.22
N GLY A 236 -14.78 3.81 -4.02
CA GLY A 236 -13.66 3.39 -3.19
C GLY A 236 -14.00 2.20 -2.29
N TRP A 237 -12.96 1.56 -1.80
CA TRP A 237 -13.01 0.43 -0.87
C TRP A 237 -12.10 0.73 0.31
N ALA A 238 -12.57 0.38 1.51
CA ALA A 238 -11.80 0.44 2.75
C ALA A 238 -11.78 -0.97 3.35
N MET A 239 -10.59 -1.48 3.60
CA MET A 239 -10.36 -2.85 4.06
C MET A 239 -9.47 -2.87 5.29
N GLY A 240 -9.74 -3.81 6.16
CA GLY A 240 -8.96 -4.02 7.36
C GLY A 240 -9.33 -5.33 8.06
N GLY A 241 -9.92 -5.22 9.24
CA GLY A 241 -10.33 -6.35 10.05
C GLY A 241 -9.74 -6.30 11.46
N ASN A 242 -9.67 -7.46 12.11
CA ASN A 242 -9.00 -7.64 13.39
C ASN A 242 -7.63 -8.33 13.17
N TRP A 243 -6.55 -7.60 13.43
CA TRP A 243 -5.20 -8.13 13.28
C TRP A 243 -4.88 -9.28 14.27
N GLU A 244 -5.57 -9.33 15.43
CA GLU A 244 -5.37 -10.37 16.44
C GLU A 244 -6.17 -11.65 16.14
N VAL A 245 -7.19 -11.57 15.26
CA VAL A 245 -8.01 -12.70 14.79
C VAL A 245 -8.13 -12.60 13.26
N PRO A 246 -7.04 -12.86 12.54
CA PRO A 246 -6.92 -12.54 11.12
C PRO A 246 -7.83 -13.36 10.21
N GLU A 247 -8.29 -14.52 10.66
CA GLU A 247 -9.27 -15.37 9.96
C GLU A 247 -10.71 -14.85 10.05
N ASP A 248 -11.02 -13.97 11.01
CA ASP A 248 -12.35 -13.35 11.11
C ASP A 248 -12.61 -12.46 9.90
N ASN A 249 -13.70 -12.74 9.19
CA ASN A 249 -14.07 -12.07 7.95
C ASN A 249 -15.38 -11.27 8.04
N GLU A 250 -15.85 -11.00 9.23
CA GLU A 250 -16.96 -10.07 9.49
C GLU A 250 -16.44 -8.65 9.71
N GLY A 251 -17.11 -7.67 9.14
CA GLY A 251 -16.76 -6.26 9.34
C GLY A 251 -15.45 -5.79 8.66
N ASN A 252 -14.95 -6.48 7.64
CA ASN A 252 -13.60 -6.25 7.12
C ASN A 252 -13.52 -5.36 5.89
N LEU A 253 -14.61 -5.27 5.11
CA LEU A 253 -14.60 -4.54 3.84
C LEU A 253 -15.82 -3.64 3.73
N ALA A 254 -15.59 -2.35 3.54
CA ALA A 254 -16.62 -1.37 3.23
C ALA A 254 -16.39 -0.75 1.85
N VAL A 255 -17.49 -0.35 1.19
CA VAL A 255 -17.50 0.28 -0.14
C VAL A 255 -18.24 1.60 -0.08
N THR A 256 -17.76 2.57 -0.84
CA THR A 256 -18.44 3.84 -1.12
C THR A 256 -18.71 3.98 -2.62
N ASN A 257 -19.86 4.59 -2.95
CA ASN A 257 -20.25 4.96 -4.32
C ASN A 257 -20.49 6.47 -4.49
N ASP A 258 -20.26 7.24 -3.44
CA ASP A 258 -20.50 8.69 -3.36
C ASP A 258 -19.27 9.50 -2.89
N GLY A 259 -18.08 8.88 -3.02
CA GLY A 259 -16.82 9.52 -2.70
C GLY A 259 -16.53 9.58 -1.21
N GLY A 260 -17.01 8.60 -0.45
CA GLY A 260 -16.74 8.48 0.98
C GLY A 260 -17.68 9.29 1.86
N THR A 261 -18.80 9.78 1.31
CA THR A 261 -19.86 10.42 2.09
C THR A 261 -20.65 9.38 2.88
N THR A 262 -20.91 8.23 2.27
CA THR A 262 -21.48 7.05 2.92
C THR A 262 -20.72 5.79 2.62
N TRP A 263 -20.74 4.85 3.54
CA TRP A 263 -20.06 3.56 3.43
C TRP A 263 -21.01 2.41 3.78
N GLN A 264 -20.89 1.33 3.06
CA GLN A 264 -21.69 0.12 3.23
C GLN A 264 -20.79 -1.10 3.33
N MET A 265 -21.12 -2.04 4.21
CA MET A 265 -20.42 -3.31 4.29
C MET A 265 -20.58 -4.12 3.02
N LEU A 266 -19.54 -4.81 2.64
CA LEU A 266 -19.49 -5.66 1.45
C LEU A 266 -18.91 -7.02 1.81
N ALA A 267 -19.49 -8.10 1.23
CA ALA A 267 -19.02 -9.48 1.37
C ALA A 267 -18.94 -10.01 2.82
N GLU A 268 -19.84 -9.55 3.71
CA GLU A 268 -19.92 -10.01 5.11
C GLU A 268 -19.85 -11.54 5.22
N GLY A 269 -18.88 -12.04 6.01
CA GLY A 269 -18.64 -13.46 6.23
C GLY A 269 -18.22 -14.26 4.99
N ARG A 270 -17.88 -13.60 3.87
CA ARG A 270 -17.50 -14.24 2.59
C ARG A 270 -16.27 -13.63 1.94
N GLY A 271 -15.73 -12.57 2.52
CA GLY A 271 -14.49 -11.94 2.10
C GLY A 271 -13.26 -12.64 2.70
N PRO A 272 -12.06 -12.18 2.34
CA PRO A 272 -10.88 -12.57 3.10
C PRO A 272 -10.95 -12.01 4.52
N GLY A 273 -10.28 -12.62 5.46
CA GLY A 273 -10.10 -12.09 6.81
C GLY A 273 -9.31 -10.77 6.80
N TYR A 274 -8.59 -10.49 7.86
CA TYR A 274 -7.74 -9.31 7.93
C TYR A 274 -6.77 -9.21 6.75
N ARG A 275 -6.72 -8.05 6.11
CA ARG A 275 -5.72 -7.71 5.07
C ARG A 275 -5.14 -6.33 5.33
N SER A 276 -3.81 -6.23 5.17
CA SER A 276 -3.05 -4.98 5.40
C SER A 276 -3.02 -4.06 4.17
N SER A 277 -3.36 -4.56 2.99
CA SER A 277 -3.35 -3.80 1.74
C SER A 277 -4.46 -4.24 0.82
N ILE A 278 -5.21 -3.27 0.28
CA ILE A 278 -6.13 -3.46 -0.84
C ILE A 278 -5.76 -2.51 -1.97
N VAL A 279 -5.76 -2.98 -3.21
CA VAL A 279 -5.52 -2.18 -4.40
C VAL A 279 -6.50 -2.54 -5.50
N HIS A 280 -6.97 -1.55 -6.25
CA HIS A 280 -7.76 -1.76 -7.45
C HIS A 280 -6.84 -1.86 -8.68
N HIS A 281 -7.28 -2.62 -9.68
CA HIS A 281 -6.57 -2.71 -10.95
C HIS A 281 -6.78 -1.42 -11.77
N PRO A 282 -5.73 -0.81 -12.35
CA PRO A 282 -5.82 0.51 -12.97
C PRO A 282 -6.74 0.54 -14.22
N THR A 283 -6.85 -0.55 -14.96
CA THR A 283 -7.63 -0.61 -16.21
C THR A 283 -8.82 -1.59 -16.16
N GLN A 284 -8.91 -2.46 -15.15
CA GLN A 284 -10.02 -3.40 -14.96
C GLN A 284 -10.86 -2.95 -13.74
N PRO A 285 -11.94 -2.20 -13.93
CA PRO A 285 -12.59 -1.43 -12.84
C PRO A 285 -13.26 -2.27 -11.75
N ARG A 286 -13.39 -3.58 -11.95
CA ARG A 286 -13.95 -4.51 -10.97
C ARG A 286 -12.92 -5.43 -10.33
N SER A 287 -11.66 -5.37 -10.78
CA SER A 287 -10.59 -6.21 -10.24
C SER A 287 -9.92 -5.55 -9.06
N LEU A 288 -9.85 -6.28 -7.95
CA LEU A 288 -9.21 -5.90 -6.69
C LEU A 288 -8.24 -7.00 -6.28
N VAL A 289 -7.19 -6.59 -5.61
CA VAL A 289 -6.26 -7.48 -4.92
C VAL A 289 -6.17 -7.05 -3.46
N ALA A 290 -6.22 -8.02 -2.55
CA ALA A 290 -5.99 -7.82 -1.13
C ALA A 290 -4.89 -8.74 -0.64
N THR A 291 -3.98 -8.22 0.20
CA THR A 291 -2.90 -9.02 0.78
C THR A 291 -2.67 -8.68 2.25
N GLY A 292 -2.18 -9.67 2.98
CA GLY A 292 -1.80 -9.58 4.38
C GLY A 292 -0.80 -10.68 4.72
N PHE A 293 -0.60 -10.92 6.01
CA PHE A 293 0.30 -12.01 6.42
C PHE A 293 -0.31 -13.41 6.19
N ASP A 294 -1.63 -13.53 5.99
CA ASP A 294 -2.33 -14.78 5.69
C ASP A 294 -2.64 -14.96 4.20
N GLY A 295 -1.93 -14.24 3.32
CA GLY A 295 -1.98 -14.52 1.90
C GLY A 295 -2.45 -13.40 0.99
N LEU A 296 -2.80 -13.80 -0.22
CA LEU A 296 -3.19 -12.98 -1.36
C LEU A 296 -4.55 -13.44 -1.86
N ASP A 297 -5.49 -12.52 -1.96
CA ASP A 297 -6.84 -12.76 -2.48
C ASP A 297 -7.18 -11.83 -3.62
N VAL A 298 -8.00 -12.28 -4.55
CA VAL A 298 -8.39 -11.57 -5.75
C VAL A 298 -9.91 -11.54 -5.89
N SER A 299 -10.44 -10.39 -6.25
CA SER A 299 -11.83 -10.22 -6.65
C SER A 299 -11.89 -9.68 -8.08
N PHE A 300 -12.83 -10.22 -8.89
CA PHE A 300 -13.11 -9.76 -10.25
C PHE A 300 -14.48 -9.11 -10.40
N ASP A 301 -15.23 -8.98 -9.31
CA ASP A 301 -16.60 -8.47 -9.28
C ASP A 301 -16.80 -7.23 -8.40
N GLY A 302 -15.69 -6.56 -8.06
CA GLY A 302 -15.69 -5.34 -7.25
C GLY A 302 -15.76 -5.59 -5.75
N GLY A 303 -15.28 -6.74 -5.30
CA GLY A 303 -15.21 -7.12 -3.89
C GLY A 303 -16.42 -7.90 -3.38
N HIS A 304 -17.39 -8.27 -4.24
CA HIS A 304 -18.56 -9.06 -3.84
C HIS A 304 -18.20 -10.52 -3.56
N SER A 305 -17.25 -11.07 -4.29
CA SER A 305 -16.64 -12.37 -4.04
C SER A 305 -15.13 -12.34 -4.18
N TRP A 306 -14.46 -13.25 -3.49
CA TRP A 306 -13.01 -13.32 -3.42
C TRP A 306 -12.54 -14.76 -3.67
N ALA A 307 -11.46 -14.90 -4.41
CA ALA A 307 -10.74 -16.14 -4.59
C ALA A 307 -9.38 -16.04 -3.90
N HIS A 308 -9.08 -17.01 -3.04
CA HIS A 308 -7.76 -17.14 -2.45
C HIS A 308 -6.77 -17.60 -3.51
N HIS A 309 -5.66 -16.88 -3.66
CA HIS A 309 -4.67 -17.14 -4.70
C HIS A 309 -3.39 -17.76 -4.13
N SER A 310 -2.96 -17.34 -2.94
CA SER A 310 -1.69 -17.79 -2.34
C SER A 310 -1.66 -17.55 -0.84
N ASP A 311 -1.08 -18.50 -0.09
CA ASP A 311 -0.77 -18.36 1.35
C ASP A 311 0.47 -17.49 1.62
N SER A 312 1.14 -16.99 0.59
CA SER A 312 2.37 -16.21 0.74
C SER A 312 2.11 -14.86 1.42
N SER A 313 2.74 -14.68 2.58
CA SER A 313 2.62 -13.46 3.38
C SER A 313 3.28 -12.25 2.70
N HIS A 314 2.49 -11.20 2.48
CA HIS A 314 2.95 -9.88 2.05
C HIS A 314 2.22 -8.79 2.83
N TYR A 315 2.82 -7.62 2.95
CA TYR A 315 2.24 -6.48 3.67
C TYR A 315 1.62 -5.45 2.73
N VAL A 316 2.16 -5.31 1.52
CA VAL A 316 1.78 -4.29 0.56
C VAL A 316 1.70 -4.87 -0.85
N ALA A 317 0.71 -4.43 -1.61
CA ALA A 317 0.52 -4.70 -3.02
C ALA A 317 0.46 -3.39 -3.82
N ARG A 318 0.99 -3.38 -5.04
CA ARG A 318 0.85 -2.27 -6.00
C ARG A 318 0.85 -2.80 -7.43
N PHE A 319 -0.09 -2.34 -8.23
CA PHE A 319 -0.07 -2.59 -9.67
C PHE A 319 0.90 -1.64 -10.39
N SER A 320 1.48 -2.11 -11.49
CA SER A 320 2.07 -1.20 -12.47
C SER A 320 0.99 -0.30 -13.10
N PRO A 321 1.31 0.91 -13.56
CA PRO A 321 0.34 1.83 -14.13
C PRO A 321 -0.42 1.26 -15.35
N ASP A 322 0.19 0.36 -16.11
CA ASP A 322 -0.43 -0.36 -17.23
C ASP A 322 -1.27 -1.59 -16.82
N GLY A 323 -1.22 -1.96 -15.53
CA GLY A 323 -1.93 -3.09 -14.96
C GLY A 323 -1.40 -4.47 -15.33
N ARG A 324 -0.24 -4.57 -15.97
CA ARG A 324 0.30 -5.86 -16.43
C ARG A 324 1.07 -6.62 -15.37
N THR A 325 1.54 -5.92 -14.35
CA THR A 325 2.28 -6.53 -13.25
C THR A 325 1.72 -6.11 -11.91
N LEU A 326 1.75 -7.04 -10.97
CA LEU A 326 1.45 -6.84 -9.56
C LEU A 326 2.73 -7.04 -8.75
N TRP A 327 3.10 -6.03 -7.99
CA TRP A 327 4.23 -6.07 -7.09
C TRP A 327 3.74 -6.21 -5.65
N LEU A 328 4.36 -7.11 -4.92
CA LEU A 328 4.07 -7.44 -3.54
C LEU A 328 5.34 -7.33 -2.72
N ALA A 329 5.27 -6.81 -1.50
CA ALA A 329 6.40 -6.85 -0.58
C ALA A 329 5.96 -7.18 0.85
N GLY A 330 6.89 -7.73 1.62
CA GLY A 330 6.61 -8.20 2.98
C GLY A 330 7.87 -8.35 3.83
N ALA A 331 7.87 -9.34 4.72
CA ALA A 331 9.00 -9.64 5.57
C ALA A 331 10.16 -10.21 4.74
N LYS A 332 11.17 -9.39 4.51
CA LYS A 332 12.41 -9.74 3.80
C LYS A 332 12.20 -10.31 2.38
N ARG A 333 11.09 -9.95 1.75
CA ARG A 333 10.78 -10.42 0.40
C ARG A 333 10.09 -9.36 -0.44
N LEU A 334 10.29 -9.49 -1.73
CA LEU A 334 9.56 -8.80 -2.78
C LEU A 334 9.18 -9.84 -3.84
N THR A 335 7.98 -9.70 -4.39
CA THR A 335 7.45 -10.62 -5.39
C THR A 335 6.84 -9.82 -6.51
N ARG A 336 7.11 -10.20 -7.76
CA ARG A 336 6.44 -9.70 -8.95
C ARG A 336 5.62 -10.83 -9.56
N LEU A 337 4.38 -10.53 -9.88
CA LEU A 337 3.45 -11.42 -10.57
C LEU A 337 2.98 -10.75 -11.86
N ASP A 338 2.86 -11.51 -12.93
CA ASP A 338 2.19 -11.04 -14.14
C ASP A 338 0.68 -11.11 -13.96
N TRP A 339 -0.03 -10.14 -14.51
CA TRP A 339 -1.49 -10.07 -14.47
C TRP A 339 -2.11 -10.43 -15.83
N PRO A 340 -3.25 -11.13 -15.89
CA PRO A 340 -4.04 -11.66 -14.76
C PRO A 340 -3.41 -12.87 -14.08
N LEU A 341 -3.64 -12.98 -12.79
CA LEU A 341 -3.27 -14.18 -12.01
C LEU A 341 -4.08 -15.36 -12.51
N GLN A 342 -3.41 -16.47 -12.85
CA GLN A 342 -4.01 -17.71 -13.33
C GLN A 342 -4.32 -18.65 -12.19
#